data_274a0bb535e2065ed33ad3d4f19cba59
#
_entry.id   274a0bb535e2065ed33ad3d4f19cba59
#
_cell.length_a   1.000
_cell.length_b   1.000
_cell.length_c   1.000
_cell.angle_alpha   90.00
_cell.angle_beta   90.00
_cell.angle_gamma   90.00
#
_symmetry.space_group_name_H-M   'P 1'
#
loop_
_entity.id
_entity.type
_entity.pdbx_description
1 polymer ?
#
loop_
_entity_poly.entity_id
_entity_poly.type
_entity_poly.pdbx_seq_one_letter_code
_entity_poly.pdbx_strand_id
1 'polypeptide(L)'
;MGLAAIGGTAFGIIGIFLVLGTFRENKRAADAAHDANRPWIQIEITNKKLHFEETGVRFVGACKFINRGNSPATNVLAYSQMAAIKPFSELTGSVDPALPRAQAVMRDWNKSRALGVSVFPSSEAQHPLVAMVTPQELDAARDNPAGQARFFLTIIVRYVFGDRLGETASSFEVRLTWDTVNYNAIPFSVPPSDIRLQDTYRGYAK
;
A
#
# COMPACT_ATOMS: atom_id res chain seq x y z
N MET A 1 -55.06 -39.24 9.98
CA MET A 1 -54.56 -38.11 9.12
C MET A 1 -53.28 -37.41 9.62
N GLY A 2 -52.62 -37.81 10.68
CA GLY A 2 -51.46 -37.09 11.25
C GLY A 2 -50.07 -37.38 10.66
N LEU A 3 -49.82 -38.62 10.15
CA LEU A 3 -48.46 -39.01 9.73
C LEU A 3 -48.01 -38.39 8.39
N ALA A 4 -48.92 -38.17 7.45
CA ALA A 4 -48.59 -37.55 6.16
C ALA A 4 -48.20 -36.08 6.26
N ALA A 5 -48.76 -35.35 7.22
CA ALA A 5 -48.44 -33.92 7.45
C ALA A 5 -47.03 -33.75 8.07
N ILE A 6 -46.64 -34.66 8.96
CA ILE A 6 -45.31 -34.63 9.59
C ILE A 6 -44.20 -34.92 8.58
N GLY A 7 -44.43 -35.88 7.67
CA GLY A 7 -43.48 -36.19 6.59
C GLY A 7 -43.24 -35.01 5.66
N GLY A 8 -44.29 -34.31 5.22
CA GLY A 8 -44.19 -33.16 4.33
C GLY A 8 -43.40 -32.00 4.91
N THR A 9 -43.62 -31.75 6.21
CA THR A 9 -42.89 -30.65 6.91
C THR A 9 -41.38 -30.97 7.05
N ALA A 10 -41.03 -32.20 7.37
CA ALA A 10 -39.64 -32.63 7.49
C ALA A 10 -38.90 -32.53 6.14
N PHE A 11 -39.49 -32.97 5.03
CA PHE A 11 -38.91 -32.81 3.70
C PHE A 11 -38.76 -31.36 3.28
N GLY A 12 -39.71 -30.48 3.63
CA GLY A 12 -39.64 -29.06 3.39
C GLY A 12 -38.47 -28.42 4.10
N ILE A 13 -38.23 -28.73 5.39
CA ILE A 13 -37.12 -28.23 6.17
C ILE A 13 -35.78 -28.69 5.61
N ILE A 14 -35.64 -29.97 5.26
CA ILE A 14 -34.43 -30.52 4.62
C ILE A 14 -34.16 -29.81 3.29
N GLY A 15 -35.21 -29.60 2.47
CA GLY A 15 -35.09 -28.87 1.21
C GLY A 15 -34.54 -27.42 1.41
N ILE A 16 -35.04 -26.71 2.42
CA ILE A 16 -34.56 -25.37 2.74
C ILE A 16 -33.06 -25.42 3.12
N PHE A 17 -32.63 -26.34 3.95
CA PHE A 17 -31.22 -26.47 4.33
C PHE A 17 -30.31 -26.79 3.15
N LEU A 18 -30.76 -27.67 2.23
CA LEU A 18 -30.01 -27.98 1.02
C LEU A 18 -29.89 -26.77 0.09
N VAL A 19 -30.95 -26.00 -0.10
CA VAL A 19 -30.94 -24.78 -0.91
C VAL A 19 -30.00 -23.74 -0.28
N LEU A 20 -30.10 -23.53 1.02
CA LEU A 20 -29.20 -22.60 1.73
C LEU A 20 -27.73 -23.04 1.67
N GLY A 21 -27.46 -24.34 1.77
CA GLY A 21 -26.12 -24.92 1.59
C GLY A 21 -25.57 -24.64 0.20
N THR A 22 -26.37 -24.98 -0.84
CA THR A 22 -25.98 -24.73 -2.24
C THR A 22 -25.74 -23.24 -2.52
N PHE A 23 -26.57 -22.35 -1.95
CA PHE A 23 -26.40 -20.91 -2.10
C PHE A 23 -25.11 -20.41 -1.47
N ARG A 24 -24.75 -20.93 -0.29
CA ARG A 24 -23.47 -20.59 0.38
C ARG A 24 -22.27 -21.07 -0.44
N GLU A 25 -22.30 -22.28 -0.96
CA GLU A 25 -21.20 -22.79 -1.78
C GLU A 25 -21.08 -22.04 -3.11
N ASN A 26 -22.19 -21.72 -3.77
CA ASN A 26 -22.18 -20.90 -4.99
C ASN A 26 -21.60 -19.50 -4.71
N LYS A 27 -21.96 -18.89 -3.59
CA LYS A 27 -21.38 -17.59 -3.18
C LYS A 27 -19.89 -17.72 -2.95
N ARG A 28 -19.42 -18.73 -2.23
CA ARG A 28 -17.98 -18.96 -2.00
C ARG A 28 -17.22 -19.18 -3.31
N ALA A 29 -17.78 -19.96 -4.23
CA ALA A 29 -17.19 -20.19 -5.54
C ALA A 29 -17.13 -18.90 -6.37
N ALA A 30 -18.17 -18.09 -6.34
CA ALA A 30 -18.18 -16.78 -7.01
C ALA A 30 -17.16 -15.81 -6.40
N ASP A 31 -17.06 -15.75 -5.08
CA ASP A 31 -16.05 -14.92 -4.39
C ASP A 31 -14.63 -15.40 -4.71
N ALA A 32 -14.36 -16.69 -4.71
CA ALA A 32 -13.07 -17.26 -5.07
C ALA A 32 -12.71 -16.98 -6.54
N ALA A 33 -13.66 -17.11 -7.47
CA ALA A 33 -13.46 -16.78 -8.88
C ALA A 33 -13.19 -15.29 -9.08
N HIS A 34 -13.87 -14.44 -8.33
CA HIS A 34 -13.65 -13.00 -8.35
C HIS A 34 -12.24 -12.63 -7.83
N ASP A 35 -11.81 -13.24 -6.72
CA ASP A 35 -10.49 -13.02 -6.14
C ASP A 35 -9.36 -13.53 -7.03
N ALA A 36 -9.57 -14.63 -7.73
CA ALA A 36 -8.62 -15.16 -8.71
C ALA A 36 -8.42 -14.23 -9.91
N ASN A 37 -9.44 -13.46 -10.26
CA ASN A 37 -9.43 -12.53 -11.40
C ASN A 37 -9.07 -11.09 -11.03
N ARG A 38 -8.78 -10.78 -9.76
CA ARG A 38 -8.50 -9.41 -9.35
C ARG A 38 -7.20 -8.84 -9.97
N PRO A 39 -7.09 -7.52 -10.07
CA PRO A 39 -5.83 -6.87 -10.43
C PRO A 39 -4.76 -7.10 -9.36
N TRP A 40 -3.52 -7.28 -9.81
CA TRP A 40 -2.34 -7.31 -8.94
C TRP A 40 -1.43 -6.14 -9.29
N ILE A 41 -1.48 -5.10 -8.51
CA ILE A 41 -0.69 -3.91 -8.78
C ILE A 41 0.69 -4.05 -8.13
N GLN A 42 1.70 -4.25 -8.96
CA GLN A 42 3.10 -4.16 -8.57
C GLN A 42 3.54 -2.70 -8.61
N ILE A 43 4.27 -2.28 -7.58
CA ILE A 43 4.79 -0.92 -7.44
C ILE A 43 6.30 -0.95 -7.69
N GLU A 44 6.76 -0.14 -8.63
CA GLU A 44 8.19 0.10 -8.87
C GLU A 44 8.49 1.59 -8.75
N ILE A 45 9.61 1.93 -8.13
CA ILE A 45 10.03 3.32 -7.94
C ILE A 45 11.19 3.62 -8.88
N THR A 46 11.04 4.67 -9.68
CA THR A 46 12.04 5.14 -10.63
C THR A 46 12.36 6.62 -10.41
N ASN A 47 13.45 7.11 -11.00
CA ASN A 47 13.84 8.52 -10.99
C ASN A 47 13.91 9.14 -9.57
N LYS A 48 14.35 8.34 -8.60
CA LYS A 48 14.39 8.70 -7.18
C LYS A 48 15.42 9.80 -6.90
N LYS A 49 15.01 10.82 -6.16
CA LYS A 49 15.86 11.90 -5.64
C LYS A 49 15.46 12.19 -4.20
N LEU A 50 16.42 12.58 -3.40
CA LEU A 50 16.19 13.00 -2.03
C LEU A 50 16.77 14.40 -1.85
N HIS A 51 15.94 15.34 -1.42
CA HIS A 51 16.30 16.71 -1.18
C HIS A 51 16.26 16.98 0.31
N PHE A 52 17.39 17.40 0.87
CA PHE A 52 17.49 17.92 2.22
C PHE A 52 17.31 19.45 2.16
N GLU A 53 16.26 19.92 2.76
CA GLU A 53 15.84 21.33 2.77
C GLU A 53 15.68 21.82 4.22
N GLU A 54 15.63 23.12 4.43
CA GLU A 54 15.34 23.68 5.77
C GLU A 54 13.96 23.22 6.29
N THR A 55 13.04 22.94 5.39
CA THR A 55 11.69 22.45 5.68
C THR A 55 11.62 20.95 5.95
N GLY A 56 12.75 20.23 5.95
CA GLY A 56 12.83 18.79 6.17
C GLY A 56 13.47 18.03 5.02
N VAL A 57 13.08 16.77 4.85
CA VAL A 57 13.59 15.93 3.76
C VAL A 57 12.45 15.57 2.82
N ARG A 58 12.64 15.85 1.54
CA ARG A 58 11.67 15.56 0.49
C ARG A 58 12.19 14.49 -0.45
N PHE A 59 11.45 13.40 -0.55
CA PHE A 59 11.65 12.37 -1.56
C PHE A 59 10.81 12.70 -2.80
N VAL A 60 11.44 12.68 -3.96
CA VAL A 60 10.79 12.87 -5.26
C VAL A 60 11.16 11.73 -6.17
N GLY A 61 10.19 11.19 -6.88
CA GLY A 61 10.40 10.09 -7.80
C GLY A 61 9.21 9.88 -8.74
N ALA A 62 9.22 8.78 -9.44
CA ALA A 62 8.08 8.28 -10.18
C ALA A 62 7.71 6.89 -9.68
N CYS A 63 6.44 6.68 -9.46
CA CYS A 63 5.86 5.38 -9.13
C CYS A 63 5.28 4.79 -10.41
N LYS A 64 5.75 3.61 -10.76
CA LYS A 64 5.26 2.83 -11.88
C LYS A 64 4.33 1.75 -11.35
N PHE A 65 3.09 1.74 -11.79
CA PHE A 65 2.10 0.71 -11.47
C PHE A 65 2.04 -0.29 -12.62
N ILE A 66 2.27 -1.54 -12.31
CA ILE A 66 2.21 -2.64 -13.29
C ILE A 66 1.11 -3.59 -12.83
N ASN A 67 0.10 -3.77 -13.66
CA ASN A 67 -0.95 -4.73 -13.37
C ASN A 67 -0.53 -6.13 -13.83
N ARG A 68 -0.20 -7.00 -12.87
CA ARG A 68 0.16 -8.42 -13.08
C ARG A 68 -1.07 -9.34 -12.99
N GLY A 69 -2.23 -8.80 -12.67
CA GLY A 69 -3.47 -9.57 -12.57
C GLY A 69 -4.21 -9.68 -13.89
N ASN A 70 -5.36 -10.35 -13.85
CA ASN A 70 -6.17 -10.67 -15.04
C ASN A 70 -7.27 -9.64 -15.30
N SER A 71 -7.61 -8.79 -14.33
CA SER A 71 -8.64 -7.77 -14.48
C SER A 71 -8.05 -6.37 -14.54
N PRO A 72 -8.69 -5.41 -15.21
CA PRO A 72 -8.28 -4.02 -15.17
C PRO A 72 -8.48 -3.44 -13.77
N ALA A 73 -7.51 -2.63 -13.34
CA ALA A 73 -7.64 -1.75 -12.20
C ALA A 73 -8.03 -0.36 -12.69
N THR A 74 -9.16 0.14 -12.29
CA THR A 74 -9.65 1.46 -12.66
C THR A 74 -9.57 2.41 -11.47
N ASN A 75 -9.55 3.70 -11.74
CA ASN A 75 -9.45 4.74 -10.72
C ASN A 75 -8.28 4.49 -9.73
N VAL A 76 -7.13 4.12 -10.28
CA VAL A 76 -5.92 3.84 -9.50
C VAL A 76 -5.39 5.15 -8.92
N LEU A 77 -5.36 5.24 -7.61
CA LEU A 77 -4.86 6.37 -6.84
C LEU A 77 -3.70 5.92 -5.97
N ALA A 78 -2.66 6.73 -5.90
CA ALA A 78 -1.54 6.47 -5.01
C ALA A 78 -1.34 7.60 -4.02
N TYR A 79 -0.94 7.23 -2.84
CA TYR A 79 -0.48 8.13 -1.80
C TYR A 79 0.83 7.63 -1.23
N SER A 80 1.75 8.54 -0.98
CA SER A 80 3.04 8.23 -0.38
C SER A 80 3.26 9.02 0.89
N GLN A 81 3.83 8.36 1.88
CA GLN A 81 4.23 8.95 3.15
C GLN A 81 5.67 8.53 3.46
N MET A 82 6.46 9.45 3.97
CA MET A 82 7.79 9.15 4.48
C MET A 82 7.86 9.46 5.97
N ALA A 83 8.64 8.66 6.70
CA ALA A 83 8.93 8.87 8.11
C ALA A 83 10.39 8.59 8.40
N ALA A 84 11.00 9.36 9.27
CA ALA A 84 12.35 9.10 9.73
C ALA A 84 12.38 7.90 10.69
N ILE A 85 13.41 7.06 10.57
CA ILE A 85 13.63 5.93 11.46
C ILE A 85 14.44 6.42 12.66
N LYS A 86 13.87 6.29 13.85
CA LYS A 86 14.57 6.55 15.10
C LYS A 86 15.66 5.52 15.37
N PRO A 87 16.73 5.90 16.11
CA PRO A 87 17.81 4.98 16.39
C PRO A 87 17.34 3.77 17.22
N PHE A 88 17.97 2.70 17.00
CA PHE A 88 18.10 1.33 17.53
C PHE A 88 17.23 0.84 18.70
N SER A 89 16.69 1.67 19.56
CA SER A 89 15.96 1.23 20.76
C SER A 89 14.53 0.73 20.51
N GLU A 90 13.98 0.95 19.31
CA GLU A 90 12.59 0.61 18.97
C GLU A 90 12.46 -0.41 17.83
N LEU A 91 13.57 -0.94 17.31
CA LEU A 91 13.57 -1.84 16.14
C LEU A 91 13.21 -3.31 16.45
N THR A 92 12.84 -3.63 17.67
CA THR A 92 12.42 -4.99 18.07
C THR A 92 10.99 -5.36 17.63
N GLY A 93 10.48 -4.69 16.66
CA GLY A 93 9.21 -4.98 16.01
C GLY A 93 8.95 -3.89 14.99
N SER A 94 9.45 -4.08 13.78
CA SER A 94 9.41 -3.09 12.69
C SER A 94 7.98 -2.69 12.29
N VAL A 95 7.33 -1.90 13.11
CA VAL A 95 6.10 -1.21 12.71
C VAL A 95 6.54 0.00 11.92
N ASP A 96 6.34 -0.04 10.61
CA ASP A 96 6.54 1.09 9.73
C ASP A 96 5.65 2.27 10.19
N PRO A 97 6.22 3.36 10.74
CA PRO A 97 5.43 4.47 11.27
C PRO A 97 4.72 5.28 10.18
N ALA A 98 5.12 5.14 8.92
CA ALA A 98 4.51 5.81 7.79
C ALA A 98 3.20 5.13 7.35
N LEU A 99 3.10 3.81 7.51
CA LEU A 99 1.93 3.03 7.06
C LEU A 99 0.60 3.46 7.72
N PRO A 100 0.48 3.59 9.06
CA PRO A 100 -0.78 4.03 9.67
C PRO A 100 -1.20 5.44 9.24
N ARG A 101 -0.22 6.35 9.06
CA ARG A 101 -0.47 7.72 8.58
C ARG A 101 -0.99 7.71 7.16
N ALA A 102 -0.34 6.96 6.27
CA ALA A 102 -0.76 6.82 4.89
C ALA A 102 -2.17 6.20 4.79
N GLN A 103 -2.47 5.19 5.60
CA GLN A 103 -3.81 4.58 5.65
C GLN A 103 -4.89 5.55 6.14
N ALA A 104 -4.57 6.42 7.11
CA ALA A 104 -5.50 7.43 7.60
C ALA A 104 -5.88 8.42 6.49
N VAL A 105 -4.89 8.96 5.77
CA VAL A 105 -5.12 9.87 4.64
C VAL A 105 -5.92 9.19 3.54
N MET A 106 -5.60 7.94 3.19
CA MET A 106 -6.33 7.22 2.14
C MET A 106 -7.78 6.89 2.53
N ARG A 107 -8.09 6.74 3.81
CA ARG A 107 -9.48 6.60 4.26
C ARG A 107 -10.32 7.83 3.94
N ASP A 108 -9.74 9.00 4.14
CA ASP A 108 -10.44 10.28 3.86
C ASP A 108 -10.54 10.56 2.36
N TRP A 109 -9.60 10.06 1.57
CA TRP A 109 -9.62 10.19 0.10
C TRP A 109 -10.79 9.50 -0.58
N ASN A 110 -11.40 8.48 0.03
CA ASN A 110 -12.63 7.87 -0.49
C ASN A 110 -13.78 8.88 -0.65
N LYS A 111 -13.71 10.01 0.02
CA LYS A 111 -14.67 11.11 -0.08
C LYS A 111 -14.31 12.11 -1.20
N SER A 112 -13.09 12.11 -1.66
CA SER A 112 -12.66 12.95 -2.76
C SER A 112 -13.05 12.30 -4.10
N ARG A 113 -13.59 13.08 -5.02
CA ARG A 113 -13.89 12.66 -6.40
C ARG A 113 -12.63 12.70 -7.29
N ALA A 114 -11.47 12.38 -6.73
CA ALA A 114 -10.23 12.36 -7.48
C ALA A 114 -10.31 11.30 -8.60
N LEU A 115 -10.04 11.70 -9.82
CA LEU A 115 -9.96 10.78 -10.95
C LEU A 115 -8.58 10.12 -10.95
N GLY A 116 -8.56 8.82 -10.80
CA GLY A 116 -7.36 7.99 -10.93
C GLY A 116 -7.11 7.56 -12.38
N VAL A 117 -5.98 6.91 -12.60
CA VAL A 117 -5.65 6.28 -13.89
C VAL A 117 -6.20 4.86 -13.97
N SER A 118 -6.37 4.35 -15.19
CA SER A 118 -6.71 2.92 -15.40
C SER A 118 -5.47 2.16 -15.82
N VAL A 119 -5.26 0.98 -15.21
CA VAL A 119 -4.14 0.09 -15.50
C VAL A 119 -4.69 -1.27 -15.91
N PHE A 120 -4.60 -1.57 -17.20
CA PHE A 120 -5.09 -2.83 -17.78
C PHE A 120 -4.11 -3.98 -17.47
N PRO A 121 -4.55 -5.24 -17.60
CA PRO A 121 -3.66 -6.39 -17.49
C PRO A 121 -2.43 -6.25 -18.39
N SER A 122 -1.25 -6.57 -17.85
CA SER A 122 0.05 -6.45 -18.52
C SER A 122 0.44 -5.03 -18.98
N SER A 123 -0.34 -4.00 -18.61
CA SER A 123 0.00 -2.60 -18.89
C SER A 123 0.62 -1.93 -17.66
N GLU A 124 1.16 -0.74 -17.88
CA GLU A 124 1.77 0.09 -16.85
C GLU A 124 1.27 1.53 -16.92
N ALA A 125 1.28 2.21 -15.77
CA ALA A 125 1.06 3.64 -15.68
C ALA A 125 2.09 4.26 -14.73
N GLN A 126 2.44 5.52 -14.97
CA GLN A 126 3.34 6.25 -14.11
C GLN A 126 2.60 7.35 -13.36
N HIS A 127 3.01 7.56 -12.11
CA HIS A 127 2.48 8.61 -11.24
C HIS A 127 3.64 9.32 -10.54
N PRO A 128 3.64 10.65 -10.45
CA PRO A 128 4.64 11.37 -9.66
C PRO A 128 4.53 10.95 -8.19
N LEU A 129 5.68 10.77 -7.56
CA LEU A 129 5.80 10.37 -6.17
C LEU A 129 6.49 11.50 -5.41
N VAL A 130 5.81 12.02 -4.38
CA VAL A 130 6.38 13.02 -3.47
C VAL A 130 6.02 12.62 -2.05
N ALA A 131 7.03 12.50 -1.20
CA ALA A 131 6.85 12.24 0.23
C ALA A 131 7.81 13.12 1.04
N MET A 132 7.41 13.51 2.25
CA MET A 132 8.17 14.44 3.07
C MET A 132 8.30 13.92 4.50
N VAL A 133 9.45 14.27 5.10
CA VAL A 133 9.71 14.17 6.54
C VAL A 133 9.85 15.59 7.07
N THR A 134 9.17 15.90 8.15
CA THR A 134 9.21 17.23 8.77
C THR A 134 10.57 17.48 9.46
N PRO A 135 10.95 18.76 9.70
CA PRO A 135 12.18 19.08 10.44
C PRO A 135 12.22 18.42 11.82
N GLN A 136 11.09 18.42 12.54
CA GLN A 136 11.01 17.83 13.89
C GLN A 136 11.26 16.29 13.85
N GLU A 137 10.74 15.60 12.84
CA GLU A 137 11.01 14.18 12.67
C GLU A 137 12.46 13.91 12.28
N LEU A 138 13.04 14.80 11.47
CA LEU A 138 14.46 14.73 11.08
C LEU A 138 15.37 14.96 12.27
N ASP A 139 15.09 15.96 13.11
CA ASP A 139 15.84 16.24 14.32
C ASP A 139 15.81 15.06 15.29
N ALA A 140 14.64 14.44 15.46
CA ALA A 140 14.53 13.22 16.26
C ALA A 140 15.33 12.01 15.70
N ALA A 141 15.64 12.03 14.39
CA ALA A 141 16.45 10.99 13.75
C ALA A 141 17.97 11.31 13.78
N ARG A 142 18.34 12.60 13.97
CA ARG A 142 19.75 13.05 14.08
C ARG A 142 20.49 12.51 15.30
N ASP A 143 19.75 12.20 16.37
CA ASP A 143 20.32 11.63 17.61
C ASP A 143 20.84 10.20 17.43
N ASN A 144 20.87 9.69 16.18
CA ASN A 144 21.47 8.42 15.85
C ASN A 144 23.02 8.52 15.96
N PRO A 145 23.66 7.82 16.89
CA PRO A 145 25.12 7.88 17.06
C PRO A 145 25.90 7.40 15.83
N ALA A 146 25.25 6.68 14.90
CA ALA A 146 25.85 6.26 13.63
C ALA A 146 25.80 7.37 12.55
N GLY A 147 25.14 8.52 12.79
CA GLY A 147 25.03 9.60 11.82
C GLY A 147 24.28 9.26 10.52
N GLN A 148 23.70 8.08 10.44
CA GLN A 148 23.01 7.60 9.24
C GLN A 148 21.56 8.11 9.20
N ALA A 149 21.20 8.80 8.13
CA ALA A 149 19.81 9.12 7.86
C ALA A 149 19.12 7.92 7.17
N ARG A 150 18.12 7.35 7.85
CA ARG A 150 17.31 6.25 7.35
C ARG A 150 15.83 6.64 7.39
N PHE A 151 15.10 6.29 6.36
CA PHE A 151 13.69 6.65 6.26
C PHE A 151 12.87 5.45 5.82
N PHE A 152 11.62 5.38 6.28
CA PHE A 152 10.60 4.54 5.65
C PHE A 152 9.83 5.36 4.63
N LEU A 153 9.66 4.80 3.43
CA LEU A 153 8.79 5.30 2.38
C LEU A 153 7.67 4.29 2.17
N THR A 154 6.46 4.65 2.53
CA THR A 154 5.28 3.82 2.32
C THR A 154 4.43 4.37 1.20
N ILE A 155 4.03 3.51 0.28
CA ILE A 155 3.15 3.81 -0.84
C ILE A 155 1.91 2.95 -0.70
N ILE A 156 0.74 3.58 -0.66
CA ILE A 156 -0.56 2.90 -0.71
C ILE A 156 -1.20 3.20 -2.05
N VAL A 157 -1.67 2.16 -2.71
CA VAL A 157 -2.39 2.25 -3.98
C VAL A 157 -3.79 1.69 -3.78
N ARG A 158 -4.80 2.48 -4.08
CA ARG A 158 -6.19 2.06 -4.15
C ARG A 158 -6.68 2.04 -5.57
N TYR A 159 -7.54 1.10 -5.87
CA TYR A 159 -8.11 0.92 -7.19
C TYR A 159 -9.50 0.29 -7.10
N VAL A 160 -10.26 0.43 -8.16
CA VAL A 160 -11.57 -0.21 -8.32
C VAL A 160 -11.44 -1.34 -9.33
N PHE A 161 -12.06 -2.48 -9.04
CA PHE A 161 -12.22 -3.59 -9.97
C PHE A 161 -13.63 -4.17 -9.86
N GLY A 162 -14.38 -4.11 -10.95
CA GLY A 162 -15.81 -4.35 -10.89
C GLY A 162 -16.50 -3.33 -9.99
N ASP A 163 -17.20 -3.82 -8.98
CA ASP A 163 -17.88 -3.05 -7.93
C ASP A 163 -17.10 -2.98 -6.61
N ARG A 164 -15.91 -3.57 -6.56
CA ARG A 164 -15.08 -3.68 -5.35
C ARG A 164 -13.94 -2.71 -5.33
N LEU A 165 -13.51 -2.38 -4.11
CA LEU A 165 -12.33 -1.60 -3.84
C LEU A 165 -11.16 -2.52 -3.50
N GLY A 166 -10.04 -2.34 -4.19
CA GLY A 166 -8.79 -3.00 -3.88
C GLY A 166 -7.78 -2.02 -3.28
N GLU A 167 -6.92 -2.52 -2.43
CA GLU A 167 -5.82 -1.76 -1.84
C GLU A 167 -4.56 -2.62 -1.84
N THR A 168 -3.43 -2.03 -2.19
CA THR A 168 -2.11 -2.61 -1.99
C THR A 168 -1.19 -1.58 -1.37
N ALA A 169 -0.30 -2.02 -0.49
CA ALA A 169 0.69 -1.16 0.13
C ALA A 169 2.09 -1.78 -0.02
N SER A 170 3.08 -0.94 -0.20
CA SER A 170 4.49 -1.33 -0.21
C SER A 170 5.28 -0.35 0.63
N SER A 171 6.18 -0.85 1.45
CA SER A 171 7.07 -0.06 2.28
C SER A 171 8.52 -0.37 1.95
N PHE A 172 9.29 0.69 1.82
CA PHE A 172 10.70 0.65 1.47
C PHE A 172 11.51 1.36 2.55
N GLU A 173 12.60 0.77 2.94
CA GLU A 173 13.64 1.51 3.66
C GLU A 173 14.48 2.27 2.65
N VAL A 174 14.54 3.58 2.81
CA VAL A 174 15.38 4.48 2.02
C VAL A 174 16.70 4.62 2.77
N ARG A 175 17.77 4.11 2.18
CA ARG A 175 19.14 4.21 2.71
C ARG A 175 19.99 5.03 1.75
N LEU A 176 20.86 5.85 2.34
CA LEU A 176 21.92 6.49 1.59
C LEU A 176 23.16 5.58 1.54
N THR A 177 23.92 5.65 0.46
CA THR A 177 25.19 4.92 0.35
C THR A 177 26.29 5.53 1.20
N TRP A 178 26.06 6.73 1.70
CA TRP A 178 26.99 7.45 2.56
C TRP A 178 26.81 7.03 4.02
N ASP A 179 27.90 6.92 4.74
CA ASP A 179 27.87 6.57 6.15
C ASP A 179 27.39 7.74 7.04
N THR A 180 27.57 8.98 6.57
CA THR A 180 27.20 10.19 7.33
C THR A 180 26.55 11.23 6.43
N VAL A 181 25.50 11.89 6.95
CA VAL A 181 24.88 13.07 6.31
C VAL A 181 25.39 14.33 6.97
N ASN A 182 25.97 15.24 6.19
CA ASN A 182 26.36 16.55 6.69
C ASN A 182 25.13 17.48 6.73
N TYR A 183 24.45 17.51 7.84
CA TYR A 183 23.27 18.37 8.03
C TYR A 183 23.59 19.86 8.05
N ASN A 184 24.86 20.26 8.20
CA ASN A 184 25.26 21.65 8.14
C ASN A 184 25.37 22.20 6.71
N ALA A 185 25.30 21.31 5.71
CA ALA A 185 25.36 21.67 4.29
C ALA A 185 23.97 21.81 3.64
N ILE A 186 22.89 21.84 4.41
CA ILE A 186 21.52 22.05 3.89
C ILE A 186 21.42 23.47 3.28
N PRO A 187 20.82 23.62 2.07
CA PRO A 187 20.15 22.58 1.27
C PRO A 187 21.10 21.79 0.37
N PHE A 188 20.84 20.50 0.20
CA PHE A 188 21.52 19.65 -0.78
C PHE A 188 20.62 18.53 -1.33
N SER A 189 21.02 17.97 -2.46
CA SER A 189 20.28 16.88 -3.11
C SER A 189 21.15 15.64 -3.27
N VAL A 190 20.56 14.49 -3.03
CA VAL A 190 21.18 13.17 -3.19
C VAL A 190 20.83 12.62 -4.56
N PRO A 191 21.82 12.26 -5.39
CA PRO A 191 21.57 11.70 -6.71
C PRO A 191 20.99 10.29 -6.61
N PRO A 192 20.31 9.80 -7.69
CA PRO A 192 19.68 8.49 -7.71
C PRO A 192 20.62 7.31 -7.41
N SER A 193 21.90 7.42 -7.80
CA SER A 193 22.94 6.40 -7.58
C SER A 193 23.18 6.12 -6.09
N ASP A 194 23.00 7.14 -5.25
CA ASP A 194 23.34 7.11 -3.85
C ASP A 194 22.16 6.77 -2.95
N ILE A 195 20.99 6.53 -3.56
CA ILE A 195 19.77 6.14 -2.87
C ILE A 195 19.51 4.65 -3.10
N ARG A 196 19.51 3.87 -2.03
CA ARG A 196 19.09 2.47 -2.04
C ARG A 196 17.69 2.34 -1.45
N LEU A 197 16.84 1.59 -2.13
CA LEU A 197 15.53 1.19 -1.62
C LEU A 197 15.58 -0.28 -1.29
N GLN A 198 15.29 -0.62 -0.06
CA GLN A 198 15.18 -2.00 0.40
C GLN A 198 13.73 -2.29 0.76
N ASP A 199 13.13 -3.30 0.14
CA ASP A 199 11.79 -3.76 0.53
C ASP A 199 11.80 -4.21 1.98
N THR A 200 11.01 -3.57 2.82
CA THR A 200 10.86 -3.92 4.24
C THR A 200 9.56 -4.64 4.51
N TYR A 201 8.57 -4.40 3.66
CA TYR A 201 7.25 -4.98 3.78
C TYR A 201 6.67 -5.25 2.40
N ARG A 202 6.49 -6.51 2.04
CA ARG A 202 5.69 -6.90 0.88
C ARG A 202 4.23 -6.86 1.32
N GLY A 203 3.58 -5.78 0.94
CA GLY A 203 2.26 -5.43 1.40
C GLY A 203 1.21 -6.51 1.21
N TYR A 204 0.18 -6.40 2.04
CA TYR A 204 -1.07 -7.12 1.84
C TYR A 204 -1.84 -6.47 0.67
N ALA A 205 -2.50 -7.31 -0.11
CA ALA A 205 -3.55 -6.88 -1.00
C ALA A 205 -4.89 -7.28 -0.35
N LYS A 206 -5.73 -6.30 -0.04
CA LYS A 206 -7.12 -6.48 0.41
C LYS A 206 -8.05 -6.31 -0.75
#